data_fe58816fbf25176fb5331f3606dce0b0
#
_entry.id   fe58816fbf25176fb5331f3606dce0b0
#
_cell.length_a   1.000
_cell.length_b   1.000
_cell.length_c   1.000
_cell.angle_alpha   90.00
_cell.angle_beta   90.00
_cell.angle_gamma   90.00
#
_symmetry.space_group_name_H-M   'P 1'
#
loop_
_entity.id
_entity.type
_entity.pdbx_description
1 polymer ?
#
loop_
_entity_poly.entity_id
_entity_poly.type
_entity_poly.pdbx_seq_one_letter_code
_entity_poly.pdbx_strand_id
1 'polypeptide(L)'
;MVARLLDSMTLGRKAQRLLTLITLLLLAACNSREVIVEGSFPTPLVDPVPVSVGVLFTQEFKEHQLVDDATGRGEVSWRVSTGWAQVQFWSTLFPAFFQNVVFIENYEDLQAYDVDAVLIPQVADVQYAIPSYTNVKVYEIWMRYNLALVEPGQIIDEENATISLDNMQPFAEWPLTAYGKTPTAFMQSDIDAVNLAAVMALRDAGANFITSFLRVPGVMDWVENPEEAQ
;
A
#
# COMPACT_ATOMS: atom_id res chain seq x y z
N MET A 1 22.25 20.08 64.27
CA MET A 1 21.64 20.81 63.13
C MET A 1 22.23 20.41 61.76
N VAL A 2 23.51 20.05 61.69
CA VAL A 2 24.23 19.67 60.44
C VAL A 2 23.79 18.30 59.88
N ALA A 3 23.44 17.33 60.70
CA ALA A 3 23.05 15.97 60.26
C ALA A 3 21.75 15.90 59.45
N ARG A 4 20.77 16.79 59.70
CA ARG A 4 19.49 16.86 58.95
C ARG A 4 19.65 17.47 57.56
N LEU A 5 20.66 18.33 57.34
CA LEU A 5 20.96 18.92 56.04
C LEU A 5 21.65 17.92 55.11
N LEU A 6 22.48 17.06 55.64
CA LEU A 6 23.14 15.99 54.83
C LEU A 6 22.16 14.92 54.40
N ASP A 7 21.15 14.59 55.17
CA ASP A 7 20.12 13.61 54.84
C ASP A 7 19.18 14.12 53.72
N SER A 8 18.84 15.41 53.70
CA SER A 8 18.01 16.00 52.65
C SER A 8 18.75 16.07 51.31
N MET A 9 20.05 16.31 51.29
CA MET A 9 20.88 16.33 50.08
C MET A 9 21.05 14.93 49.47
N THR A 10 21.14 13.89 50.28
CA THR A 10 21.24 12.50 49.80
C THR A 10 19.92 11.99 49.26
N LEU A 11 18.79 12.41 49.83
CA LEU A 11 17.43 12.09 49.33
C LEU A 11 17.17 12.71 47.99
N GLY A 12 17.57 14.00 47.77
CA GLY A 12 17.45 14.67 46.48
C GLY A 12 18.27 14.01 45.37
N ARG A 13 19.51 13.56 45.68
CA ARG A 13 20.37 12.84 44.71
C ARG A 13 19.81 11.45 44.34
N LYS A 14 19.21 10.76 45.28
CA LYS A 14 18.54 9.45 45.01
C LYS A 14 17.29 9.63 44.16
N ALA A 15 16.48 10.62 44.47
CA ALA A 15 15.29 10.94 43.66
C ALA A 15 15.67 11.37 42.25
N GLN A 16 16.71 12.16 42.08
CA GLN A 16 17.21 12.58 40.75
C GLN A 16 17.76 11.39 39.94
N ARG A 17 18.49 10.48 40.57
CA ARG A 17 18.98 9.24 39.91
C ARG A 17 17.83 8.33 39.50
N LEU A 18 16.81 8.20 40.36
CA LEU A 18 15.61 7.40 40.04
C LEU A 18 14.83 8.01 38.83
N LEU A 19 14.66 9.34 38.85
CA LEU A 19 14.02 10.04 37.76
C LEU A 19 14.78 9.88 36.42
N THR A 20 16.10 10.01 36.44
CA THR A 20 16.97 9.80 35.28
C THR A 20 16.86 8.35 34.77
N LEU A 21 16.82 7.36 35.68
CA LEU A 21 16.68 5.95 35.30
C LEU A 21 15.31 5.66 34.68
N ILE A 22 14.24 6.25 35.23
CA ILE A 22 12.89 6.13 34.67
C ILE A 22 12.82 6.81 33.28
N THR A 23 13.44 7.98 33.10
CA THR A 23 13.49 8.67 31.80
C THR A 23 14.27 7.87 30.74
N LEU A 24 15.40 7.25 31.14
CA LEU A 24 16.17 6.35 30.28
C LEU A 24 15.36 5.09 29.86
N LEU A 25 14.62 4.51 30.82
CA LEU A 25 13.75 3.36 30.56
C LEU A 25 12.59 3.70 29.63
N LEU A 26 12.02 4.90 29.70
CA LEU A 26 10.97 5.37 28.81
C LEU A 26 11.47 5.65 27.38
N LEU A 27 12.74 6.00 27.21
CA LEU A 27 13.37 6.20 25.90
C LEU A 27 13.71 4.89 25.18
N ALA A 28 13.76 3.77 25.87
CA ALA A 28 14.07 2.46 25.30
C ALA A 28 12.82 1.71 24.75
N ALA A 29 11.63 2.29 24.87
CA ALA A 29 10.35 1.58 24.67
C ALA A 29 9.82 1.56 23.23
N CYS A 30 10.43 2.23 22.25
CA CYS A 30 9.98 2.24 20.87
C CYS A 30 11.03 1.60 19.96
N ASN A 31 10.99 0.27 19.80
CA ASN A 31 11.78 -0.42 18.80
C ASN A 31 10.86 -0.80 17.62
N SER A 32 10.41 0.22 16.87
CA SER A 32 9.68 0.02 15.61
C SER A 32 10.59 0.31 14.42
N ARG A 33 10.52 -0.52 13.39
CA ARG A 33 11.18 -0.28 12.11
C ARG A 33 10.17 0.25 11.14
N GLU A 34 10.50 1.34 10.48
CA GLU A 34 9.70 1.95 9.45
C GLU A 34 10.36 1.74 8.09
N VAL A 35 9.58 1.30 7.11
CA VAL A 35 9.98 1.13 5.72
C VAL A 35 9.03 1.93 4.87
N ILE A 36 9.52 2.95 4.21
CA ILE A 36 8.81 3.64 3.13
C ILE A 36 9.21 2.91 1.85
N VAL A 37 8.23 2.31 1.17
CA VAL A 37 8.50 1.58 -0.06
C VAL A 37 8.78 2.58 -1.19
N GLU A 38 9.98 2.47 -1.77
CA GLU A 38 10.43 3.28 -2.89
C GLU A 38 11.04 2.39 -3.97
N GLY A 39 10.68 2.63 -5.22
CA GLY A 39 11.17 1.83 -6.32
C GLY A 39 11.04 2.51 -7.67
N SER A 40 11.70 1.97 -8.67
CA SER A 40 11.53 2.36 -10.06
C SER A 40 10.66 1.32 -10.77
N PHE A 41 9.63 1.79 -11.44
CA PHE A 41 8.68 0.96 -12.17
C PHE A 41 8.81 1.27 -13.68
N PRO A 42 9.40 0.37 -14.45
CA PRO A 42 9.50 0.56 -15.89
C PRO A 42 8.12 0.48 -16.54
N THR A 43 7.90 1.32 -17.54
CA THR A 43 6.69 1.24 -18.39
C THR A 43 6.68 -0.09 -19.14
N PRO A 44 5.60 -0.87 -19.05
CA PRO A 44 5.48 -2.12 -19.78
C PRO A 44 5.38 -1.87 -21.29
N LEU A 45 5.91 -2.79 -22.08
CA LEU A 45 5.80 -2.80 -23.54
C LEU A 45 4.69 -3.77 -23.95
N VAL A 46 3.47 -3.27 -24.00
CA VAL A 46 2.27 -4.02 -24.37
C VAL A 46 1.45 -3.21 -25.35
N ASP A 47 0.62 -3.88 -26.17
CA ASP A 47 -0.36 -3.20 -27.01
C ASP A 47 -1.50 -2.69 -26.10
N PRO A 48 -1.85 -1.40 -26.17
CA PRO A 48 -2.90 -0.85 -25.31
C PRO A 48 -4.28 -1.43 -25.62
N VAL A 49 -5.04 -1.72 -24.58
CA VAL A 49 -6.46 -2.07 -24.72
C VAL A 49 -7.24 -0.84 -25.15
N PRO A 50 -8.10 -0.92 -26.21
CA PRO A 50 -8.73 0.25 -26.86
C PRO A 50 -9.95 0.80 -26.08
N VAL A 51 -9.75 1.13 -24.81
CA VAL A 51 -10.77 1.71 -23.91
C VAL A 51 -10.23 2.94 -23.19
N SER A 52 -11.14 3.81 -22.75
CA SER A 52 -10.87 4.97 -21.90
C SER A 52 -11.25 4.64 -20.46
N VAL A 53 -10.28 4.69 -19.55
CA VAL A 53 -10.48 4.28 -18.14
C VAL A 53 -10.20 5.45 -17.20
N GLY A 54 -11.19 5.78 -16.37
CA GLY A 54 -10.98 6.56 -15.15
C GLY A 54 -10.30 5.69 -14.10
N VAL A 55 -9.32 6.21 -13.38
CA VAL A 55 -8.67 5.48 -12.27
C VAL A 55 -8.86 6.27 -10.99
N LEU A 56 -9.54 5.68 -10.02
CA LEU A 56 -9.78 6.29 -8.72
C LEU A 56 -8.94 5.60 -7.64
N PHE A 57 -7.92 6.29 -7.15
CA PHE A 57 -7.19 5.87 -5.96
C PHE A 57 -7.84 6.46 -4.72
N THR A 58 -8.44 5.62 -3.89
CA THR A 58 -9.02 6.06 -2.61
C THR A 58 -7.95 6.57 -1.65
N GLN A 59 -8.35 7.34 -0.63
CA GLN A 59 -7.42 7.81 0.39
C GLN A 59 -6.77 6.65 1.16
N GLU A 60 -7.55 5.60 1.46
CA GLU A 60 -7.05 4.39 2.10
C GLU A 60 -5.96 3.70 1.25
N PHE A 61 -6.15 3.65 -0.08
CA PHE A 61 -5.16 3.11 -0.99
C PHE A 61 -3.87 3.95 -1.02
N LYS A 62 -4.01 5.28 -1.09
CA LYS A 62 -2.88 6.24 -1.12
C LYS A 62 -2.06 6.22 0.16
N GLU A 63 -2.70 6.00 1.31
CA GLU A 63 -2.08 6.01 2.65
C GLU A 63 -1.83 4.60 3.19
N HIS A 64 -1.99 3.57 2.37
CA HIS A 64 -1.89 2.19 2.83
C HIS A 64 -0.55 1.91 3.52
N GLN A 65 -0.65 1.36 4.72
CA GLN A 65 0.47 0.95 5.54
C GLN A 65 0.18 -0.41 6.17
N LEU A 66 1.10 -1.34 6.00
CA LEU A 66 1.12 -2.57 6.79
C LEU A 66 1.71 -2.27 8.16
N VAL A 67 0.98 -2.63 9.21
CA VAL A 67 1.44 -2.51 10.60
C VAL A 67 1.50 -3.89 11.21
N ASP A 68 2.66 -4.27 11.71
CA ASP A 68 2.86 -5.49 12.50
C ASP A 68 3.47 -5.12 13.84
N ASP A 69 2.66 -5.26 14.88
CA ASP A 69 3.09 -4.98 16.24
C ASP A 69 3.73 -6.24 16.84
N ALA A 70 4.93 -6.07 17.37
CA ALA A 70 5.65 -7.13 18.05
C ALA A 70 4.83 -7.69 19.23
N THR A 71 4.58 -8.99 19.24
CA THR A 71 3.81 -9.70 20.28
C THR A 71 4.70 -10.45 21.27
N GLY A 72 5.97 -10.64 20.92
CA GLY A 72 6.95 -11.41 21.68
C GLY A 72 8.14 -10.59 22.21
N ARG A 73 8.82 -11.15 23.22
CA ARG A 73 10.02 -10.54 23.77
C ARG A 73 11.17 -10.61 22.76
N GLY A 74 11.69 -9.46 22.35
CA GLY A 74 12.79 -9.34 21.39
C GLY A 74 12.34 -9.30 19.93
N GLU A 75 11.03 -9.31 19.66
CA GLU A 75 10.48 -8.98 18.36
C GLU A 75 10.49 -7.47 18.12
N VAL A 76 10.50 -7.09 16.87
CA VAL A 76 10.53 -5.69 16.40
C VAL A 76 9.24 -5.43 15.66
N SER A 77 8.52 -4.37 16.03
CA SER A 77 7.37 -3.91 15.28
C SER A 77 7.80 -3.35 13.93
N TRP A 78 6.99 -3.58 12.91
CA TRP A 78 7.22 -3.09 11.56
C TRP A 78 6.07 -2.23 11.08
N ARG A 79 6.43 -1.17 10.37
CA ARG A 79 5.51 -0.31 9.63
C ARG A 79 6.02 -0.21 8.20
N VAL A 80 5.26 -0.74 7.24
CA VAL A 80 5.66 -0.76 5.83
C VAL A 80 4.65 0.07 5.05
N SER A 81 5.03 1.29 4.72
CA SER A 81 4.21 2.24 3.95
C SER A 81 4.33 1.93 2.47
N THR A 82 3.27 1.35 1.90
CA THR A 82 3.22 0.92 0.49
C THR A 82 2.43 1.87 -0.40
N GLY A 83 1.55 2.71 0.17
CA GLY A 83 0.57 3.49 -0.57
C GLY A 83 1.17 4.34 -1.68
N TRP A 84 2.22 5.12 -1.38
CA TRP A 84 2.89 5.94 -2.38
C TRP A 84 3.48 5.12 -3.54
N ALA A 85 4.18 4.03 -3.23
CA ALA A 85 4.78 3.16 -4.24
C ALA A 85 3.72 2.47 -5.11
N GLN A 86 2.57 2.11 -4.52
CA GLN A 86 1.44 1.55 -5.25
C GLN A 86 0.86 2.57 -6.24
N VAL A 87 0.60 3.80 -5.79
CA VAL A 87 0.13 4.87 -6.67
C VAL A 87 1.11 5.12 -7.82
N GLN A 88 2.41 5.25 -7.53
CA GLN A 88 3.43 5.40 -8.56
C GLN A 88 3.44 4.24 -9.57
N PHE A 89 3.37 3.02 -9.04
CA PHE A 89 3.39 1.81 -9.86
C PHE A 89 2.19 1.76 -10.82
N TRP A 90 0.98 1.87 -10.30
CA TRP A 90 -0.24 1.81 -11.09
C TRP A 90 -0.38 3.01 -12.04
N SER A 91 0.07 4.20 -11.61
CA SER A 91 0.13 5.39 -12.49
C SER A 91 1.12 5.26 -13.65
N THR A 92 2.10 4.36 -13.55
CA THR A 92 3.02 4.04 -14.64
C THR A 92 2.45 2.94 -15.53
N LEU A 93 1.77 1.96 -14.95
CA LEU A 93 1.27 0.79 -15.68
C LEU A 93 0.01 1.11 -16.48
N PHE A 94 -1.00 1.73 -15.89
CA PHE A 94 -2.29 1.92 -16.54
C PHE A 94 -2.24 2.74 -17.84
N PRO A 95 -1.50 3.87 -17.91
CA PRO A 95 -1.38 4.62 -19.17
C PRO A 95 -0.64 3.89 -20.30
N ALA A 96 0.11 2.84 -19.96
CA ALA A 96 0.75 1.98 -20.94
C ALA A 96 -0.14 0.80 -21.36
N PHE A 97 -1.12 0.44 -20.52
CA PHE A 97 -1.98 -0.71 -20.72
C PHE A 97 -3.33 -0.35 -21.35
N PHE A 98 -3.87 0.83 -21.09
CA PHE A 98 -5.11 1.32 -21.69
C PHE A 98 -4.84 2.44 -22.71
N GLN A 99 -5.71 2.58 -23.68
CA GLN A 99 -5.55 3.59 -24.73
C GLN A 99 -5.63 5.01 -24.16
N ASN A 100 -6.58 5.26 -23.24
CA ASN A 100 -6.71 6.52 -22.52
C ASN A 100 -6.88 6.24 -21.02
N VAL A 101 -6.21 7.04 -20.19
CA VAL A 101 -6.36 6.97 -18.73
C VAL A 101 -6.51 8.37 -18.16
N VAL A 102 -7.52 8.53 -17.32
CA VAL A 102 -7.76 9.75 -16.55
C VAL A 102 -7.70 9.39 -15.07
N PHE A 103 -6.82 10.03 -14.31
CA PHE A 103 -6.80 9.87 -12.86
C PHE A 103 -7.87 10.78 -12.26
N ILE A 104 -8.82 10.15 -11.55
CA ILE A 104 -9.96 10.82 -10.95
C ILE A 104 -9.61 11.19 -9.51
N GLU A 105 -9.66 12.47 -9.20
CA GLU A 105 -9.41 12.96 -7.84
C GLU A 105 -10.68 13.55 -7.19
N ASN A 106 -11.62 14.02 -8.03
CA ASN A 106 -12.83 14.70 -7.58
C ASN A 106 -13.99 14.48 -8.56
N TYR A 107 -15.15 15.02 -8.19
CA TYR A 107 -16.38 14.92 -9.00
C TYR A 107 -16.25 15.63 -10.34
N GLU A 108 -15.57 16.78 -10.40
CA GLU A 108 -15.37 17.57 -11.60
C GLU A 108 -14.59 16.80 -12.68
N ASP A 109 -13.67 15.94 -12.29
CA ASP A 109 -12.92 15.10 -13.23
C ASP A 109 -13.87 14.14 -13.98
N LEU A 110 -14.82 13.51 -13.27
CA LEU A 110 -15.81 12.63 -13.86
C LEU A 110 -16.77 13.36 -14.82
N GLN A 111 -17.01 14.65 -14.58
CA GLN A 111 -17.84 15.48 -15.48
C GLN A 111 -17.07 16.00 -16.69
N ALA A 112 -15.76 16.19 -16.55
CA ALA A 112 -14.92 16.78 -17.59
C ALA A 112 -14.44 15.78 -18.64
N TYR A 113 -14.34 14.51 -18.28
CA TYR A 113 -13.76 13.46 -19.13
C TYR A 113 -14.77 12.34 -19.40
N ASP A 114 -14.85 11.94 -20.67
CA ASP A 114 -15.62 10.80 -21.09
C ASP A 114 -14.78 9.53 -20.93
N VAL A 115 -15.16 8.69 -19.98
CA VAL A 115 -14.48 7.42 -19.69
C VAL A 115 -15.49 6.27 -19.74
N ASP A 116 -15.08 5.15 -20.33
CA ASP A 116 -15.94 3.97 -20.53
C ASP A 116 -16.22 3.26 -19.18
N ALA A 117 -15.27 3.32 -18.25
CA ALA A 117 -15.41 2.75 -16.92
C ALA A 117 -14.45 3.41 -15.93
N VAL A 118 -14.71 3.24 -14.63
CA VAL A 118 -13.78 3.63 -13.56
C VAL A 118 -13.21 2.39 -12.88
N LEU A 119 -11.88 2.28 -12.91
CA LEU A 119 -11.12 1.25 -12.23
C LEU A 119 -10.74 1.71 -10.82
N ILE A 120 -11.12 0.93 -9.81
CA ILE A 120 -10.90 1.22 -8.41
C ILE A 120 -10.06 0.10 -7.79
N PRO A 121 -8.74 0.28 -7.63
CA PRO A 121 -7.90 -0.67 -6.93
C PRO A 121 -8.02 -0.49 -5.41
N GLN A 122 -8.13 -1.61 -4.70
CA GLN A 122 -8.13 -1.66 -3.24
C GLN A 122 -7.10 -2.67 -2.77
N VAL A 123 -6.44 -2.41 -1.64
CA VAL A 123 -5.59 -3.40 -0.99
C VAL A 123 -6.46 -4.25 -0.08
N ALA A 124 -6.61 -5.52 -0.41
CA ALA A 124 -7.41 -6.46 0.38
C ALA A 124 -6.60 -7.07 1.53
N ASP A 125 -5.32 -7.35 1.29
CA ASP A 125 -4.44 -7.98 2.30
C ASP A 125 -2.97 -7.81 1.91
N VAL A 126 -2.10 -7.63 2.91
CA VAL A 126 -0.64 -7.66 2.75
C VAL A 126 -0.04 -8.50 3.87
N GLN A 127 0.71 -9.52 3.49
CA GLN A 127 1.42 -10.38 4.42
C GLN A 127 2.90 -10.32 4.11
N TYR A 128 3.72 -10.51 5.13
CA TYR A 128 5.16 -10.58 4.96
C TYR A 128 5.78 -11.64 5.86
N ALA A 129 6.91 -12.20 5.42
CA ALA A 129 7.74 -13.04 6.24
C ALA A 129 9.14 -12.43 6.36
N ILE A 130 9.50 -12.11 7.59
CA ILE A 130 10.82 -11.59 7.95
C ILE A 130 11.52 -12.65 8.79
N PRO A 131 12.64 -13.21 8.33
CA PRO A 131 13.34 -14.25 9.07
C PRO A 131 14.02 -13.65 10.30
N SER A 132 13.45 -13.88 11.48
CA SER A 132 13.96 -13.34 12.73
C SER A 132 15.22 -14.06 13.23
N TYR A 133 15.45 -15.32 12.84
CA TYR A 133 16.45 -16.19 13.50
C TYR A 133 17.29 -17.08 12.55
N THR A 134 17.28 -16.84 11.25
CA THR A 134 18.07 -17.64 10.32
C THR A 134 19.29 -16.89 9.79
N ASN A 135 20.41 -17.61 9.54
CA ASN A 135 21.58 -17.03 8.87
C ASN A 135 21.33 -16.69 7.41
N VAL A 136 20.24 -17.21 6.82
CA VAL A 136 19.79 -16.94 5.46
C VAL A 136 18.58 -16.05 5.58
N LYS A 137 18.77 -14.76 5.32
CA LYS A 137 17.72 -13.77 5.38
C LYS A 137 17.03 -13.64 4.03
N VAL A 138 15.87 -14.25 3.92
CA VAL A 138 14.96 -14.09 2.78
C VAL A 138 13.73 -13.36 3.30
N TYR A 139 13.39 -12.26 2.66
CA TYR A 139 12.21 -11.48 2.97
C TYR A 139 11.18 -11.72 1.87
N GLU A 140 9.95 -11.95 2.27
CA GLU A 140 8.87 -12.29 1.36
C GLU A 140 7.68 -11.40 1.68
N ILE A 141 7.02 -10.88 0.64
CA ILE A 141 5.81 -10.08 0.74
C ILE A 141 4.78 -10.66 -0.22
N TRP A 142 3.58 -10.89 0.28
CA TRP A 142 2.39 -11.23 -0.48
C TRP A 142 1.42 -10.08 -0.41
N MET A 143 0.94 -9.63 -1.56
CA MET A 143 -0.09 -8.60 -1.67
C MET A 143 -1.30 -9.19 -2.37
N ARG A 144 -2.48 -8.85 -1.89
CA ARG A 144 -3.73 -9.14 -2.55
C ARG A 144 -4.50 -7.84 -2.74
N TYR A 145 -4.78 -7.54 -3.99
CA TYR A 145 -5.65 -6.45 -4.38
C TYR A 145 -7.04 -6.98 -4.68
N ASN A 146 -8.02 -6.13 -4.52
CA ASN A 146 -9.34 -6.28 -5.10
C ASN A 146 -9.49 -5.15 -6.12
N LEU A 147 -9.74 -5.50 -7.37
CA LEU A 147 -9.89 -4.55 -8.47
C LEU A 147 -11.34 -4.56 -8.89
N ALA A 148 -11.95 -3.37 -8.97
CA ALA A 148 -13.34 -3.21 -9.38
C ALA A 148 -13.42 -2.29 -10.60
N LEU A 149 -14.24 -2.66 -11.59
CA LEU A 149 -14.67 -1.80 -12.70
C LEU A 149 -16.14 -1.45 -12.52
N VAL A 150 -16.42 -0.16 -12.49
CA VAL A 150 -17.77 0.39 -12.31
C VAL A 150 -18.12 1.35 -13.42
N GLU A 151 -19.40 1.49 -13.72
CA GLU A 151 -19.88 2.57 -14.57
C GLU A 151 -19.68 3.93 -13.88
N PRO A 152 -19.22 4.98 -14.59
CA PRO A 152 -18.98 6.29 -13.99
C PRO A 152 -20.15 6.83 -13.20
N GLY A 153 -21.38 6.65 -13.71
CA GLY A 153 -22.63 7.12 -13.08
C GLY A 153 -22.92 6.49 -11.72
N GLN A 154 -22.41 5.29 -11.43
CA GLN A 154 -22.67 4.59 -10.18
C GLN A 154 -21.89 5.14 -8.96
N ILE A 155 -20.86 5.91 -9.19
CA ILE A 155 -20.04 6.52 -8.15
C ILE A 155 -20.25 8.03 -8.02
N ILE A 156 -21.21 8.58 -8.76
CA ILE A 156 -21.57 10.00 -8.74
C ILE A 156 -22.72 10.22 -7.74
N ASP A 157 -22.48 11.06 -6.76
CA ASP A 157 -23.52 11.63 -5.92
C ASP A 157 -23.85 13.04 -6.44
N GLU A 158 -24.89 13.15 -7.27
CA GLU A 158 -25.30 14.41 -7.88
C GLU A 158 -25.82 15.43 -6.86
N GLU A 159 -26.42 14.97 -5.75
CA GLU A 159 -26.99 15.84 -4.73
C GLU A 159 -25.89 16.62 -3.98
N ASN A 160 -24.78 15.95 -3.70
CA ASN A 160 -23.66 16.52 -2.96
C ASN A 160 -22.50 16.96 -3.85
N ALA A 161 -22.58 16.72 -5.17
CA ALA A 161 -21.49 16.90 -6.13
C ALA A 161 -20.17 16.25 -5.65
N THR A 162 -20.24 14.98 -5.25
CA THR A 162 -19.11 14.22 -4.71
C THR A 162 -19.03 12.82 -5.33
N ILE A 163 -17.89 12.17 -5.13
CA ILE A 163 -17.72 10.74 -5.44
C ILE A 163 -18.10 9.94 -4.20
N SER A 164 -19.03 8.99 -4.38
CA SER A 164 -19.43 8.04 -3.34
C SER A 164 -19.22 6.62 -3.84
N LEU A 165 -18.57 5.80 -3.02
CA LEU A 165 -18.41 4.36 -3.28
C LEU A 165 -19.44 3.52 -2.52
N ASP A 166 -20.36 4.19 -1.80
CA ASP A 166 -21.43 3.53 -1.10
C ASP A 166 -22.42 2.91 -2.10
N ASN A 167 -22.71 1.62 -1.94
CA ASN A 167 -23.61 0.85 -2.80
C ASN A 167 -23.19 0.73 -4.28
N MET A 168 -21.93 0.99 -4.64
CA MET A 168 -21.45 0.71 -5.99
C MET A 168 -21.66 -0.77 -6.35
N GLN A 169 -22.02 -1.01 -7.61
CA GLN A 169 -22.17 -2.37 -8.15
C GLN A 169 -21.19 -2.54 -9.31
N PRO A 170 -20.00 -3.11 -9.06
CA PRO A 170 -19.05 -3.37 -10.12
C PRO A 170 -19.61 -4.34 -11.16
N PHE A 171 -19.48 -4.03 -12.46
CA PHE A 171 -19.80 -4.99 -13.50
C PHE A 171 -18.68 -6.05 -13.66
N ALA A 172 -17.47 -5.74 -13.18
CA ALA A 172 -16.38 -6.70 -13.03
C ALA A 172 -15.60 -6.44 -11.74
N GLU A 173 -15.39 -7.50 -10.97
CA GLU A 173 -14.60 -7.45 -9.73
C GLU A 173 -13.75 -8.72 -9.64
N TRP A 174 -12.47 -8.58 -9.32
CA TRP A 174 -11.58 -9.73 -9.21
C TRP A 174 -10.42 -9.49 -8.23
N PRO A 175 -9.97 -10.55 -7.55
CA PRO A 175 -8.76 -10.49 -6.76
C PRO A 175 -7.53 -10.59 -7.67
N LEU A 176 -6.50 -9.81 -7.34
CA LEU A 176 -5.18 -9.88 -7.95
C LEU A 176 -4.16 -10.15 -6.84
N THR A 177 -3.46 -11.26 -6.95
CA THR A 177 -2.39 -11.62 -6.00
C THR A 177 -1.02 -11.28 -6.57
N ALA A 178 -0.10 -10.92 -5.70
CA ALA A 178 1.26 -10.57 -6.05
C ALA A 178 2.24 -11.06 -4.99
N TYR A 179 3.43 -11.41 -5.42
CA TYR A 179 4.47 -11.98 -4.58
C TYR A 179 5.83 -11.37 -4.89
N GLY A 180 6.55 -10.98 -3.84
CA GLY A 180 7.91 -10.49 -3.95
C GLY A 180 8.83 -11.17 -2.95
N LYS A 181 10.03 -11.51 -3.42
CA LYS A 181 11.04 -12.20 -2.63
C LYS A 181 12.41 -11.61 -2.89
N THR A 182 13.15 -11.34 -1.81
CA THR A 182 14.54 -10.95 -1.96
C THR A 182 15.44 -12.19 -2.14
N PRO A 183 16.48 -12.10 -2.96
CA PRO A 183 17.59 -13.05 -2.88
C PRO A 183 18.22 -12.95 -1.49
N THR A 184 18.95 -13.97 -1.07
CA THR A 184 19.63 -14.03 0.23
C THR A 184 20.42 -12.75 0.50
N ALA A 185 19.93 -11.90 1.42
CA ALA A 185 20.47 -10.58 1.69
C ALA A 185 21.63 -10.67 2.68
N PHE A 186 22.80 -11.13 2.24
CA PHE A 186 23.96 -11.29 3.14
C PHE A 186 24.60 -9.96 3.56
N MET A 187 24.30 -8.85 2.87
CA MET A 187 24.93 -7.54 3.10
C MET A 187 23.96 -6.35 3.02
N GLN A 188 22.66 -6.59 2.96
CA GLN A 188 21.65 -5.52 2.96
C GLN A 188 21.07 -5.34 4.37
N SER A 189 20.62 -4.12 4.66
CA SER A 189 19.82 -3.89 5.87
C SER A 189 18.47 -4.60 5.74
N ASP A 190 17.84 -4.92 6.87
CA ASP A 190 16.50 -5.51 6.87
C ASP A 190 15.48 -4.57 6.19
N ILE A 191 15.65 -3.25 6.34
CA ILE A 191 14.83 -2.21 5.71
C ILE A 191 14.92 -2.27 4.20
N ASP A 192 16.16 -2.31 3.64
CA ASP A 192 16.38 -2.39 2.19
C ASP A 192 15.81 -3.69 1.61
N ALA A 193 15.93 -4.78 2.36
CA ALA A 193 15.43 -6.08 1.93
C ALA A 193 13.89 -6.11 1.89
N VAL A 194 13.21 -5.55 2.88
CA VAL A 194 11.75 -5.43 2.90
C VAL A 194 11.28 -4.51 1.78
N ASN A 195 11.94 -3.36 1.58
CA ASN A 195 11.66 -2.47 0.46
C ASN A 195 11.78 -3.20 -0.89
N LEU A 196 12.89 -3.92 -1.11
CA LEU A 196 13.08 -4.67 -2.36
C LEU A 196 12.02 -5.74 -2.57
N ALA A 197 11.64 -6.49 -1.53
CA ALA A 197 10.57 -7.49 -1.62
C ALA A 197 9.23 -6.84 -2.00
N ALA A 198 8.90 -5.67 -1.42
CA ALA A 198 7.69 -4.92 -1.76
C ALA A 198 7.70 -4.45 -3.23
N VAL A 199 8.81 -3.89 -3.70
CA VAL A 199 8.96 -3.49 -5.12
C VAL A 199 8.81 -4.68 -6.06
N MET A 200 9.36 -5.84 -5.70
CA MET A 200 9.20 -7.06 -6.51
C MET A 200 7.76 -7.55 -6.53
N ALA A 201 7.04 -7.47 -5.39
CA ALA A 201 5.62 -7.79 -5.33
C ALA A 201 4.78 -6.86 -6.22
N LEU A 202 5.06 -5.54 -6.22
CA LEU A 202 4.38 -4.60 -7.11
C LEU A 202 4.60 -4.92 -8.59
N ARG A 203 5.83 -5.29 -8.97
CA ARG A 203 6.13 -5.70 -10.36
C ARG A 203 5.41 -7.00 -10.75
N ASP A 204 5.32 -7.94 -9.83
CA ASP A 204 4.56 -9.17 -10.02
C ASP A 204 3.05 -8.89 -10.15
N ALA A 205 2.51 -7.94 -9.36
CA ALA A 205 1.13 -7.46 -9.52
C ALA A 205 0.86 -6.97 -10.95
N GLY A 206 1.79 -6.20 -11.52
CA GLY A 206 1.65 -5.70 -12.88
C GLY A 206 1.67 -6.81 -13.93
N ALA A 207 2.58 -7.76 -13.79
CA ALA A 207 2.64 -8.91 -14.70
C ALA A 207 1.35 -9.74 -14.63
N ASN A 208 0.84 -9.96 -13.42
CA ASN A 208 -0.42 -10.68 -13.21
C ASN A 208 -1.62 -9.89 -13.74
N PHE A 209 -1.66 -8.57 -13.55
CA PHE A 209 -2.69 -7.71 -14.12
C PHE A 209 -2.71 -7.81 -15.66
N ILE A 210 -1.58 -7.55 -16.31
CA ILE A 210 -1.45 -7.57 -17.77
C ILE A 210 -1.91 -8.91 -18.36
N THR A 211 -1.52 -10.02 -17.71
CA THR A 211 -1.79 -11.35 -18.25
C THR A 211 -3.19 -11.88 -17.94
N SER A 212 -3.86 -11.34 -16.92
CA SER A 212 -5.17 -11.82 -16.48
C SER A 212 -6.34 -10.93 -16.85
N PHE A 213 -6.14 -9.64 -17.09
CA PHE A 213 -7.20 -8.63 -17.25
C PHE A 213 -8.29 -9.03 -18.24
N LEU A 214 -7.92 -9.39 -19.48
CA LEU A 214 -8.88 -9.82 -20.51
C LEU A 214 -9.48 -11.22 -20.26
N ARG A 215 -9.07 -11.92 -19.20
CA ARG A 215 -9.66 -13.21 -18.81
C ARG A 215 -10.67 -13.08 -17.68
N VAL A 216 -10.80 -11.88 -17.13
CA VAL A 216 -11.79 -11.62 -16.06
C VAL A 216 -13.20 -11.65 -16.68
N PRO A 217 -14.13 -12.40 -16.08
CA PRO A 217 -15.53 -12.37 -16.53
C PRO A 217 -16.08 -10.95 -16.55
N GLY A 218 -16.81 -10.59 -17.60
CA GLY A 218 -17.36 -9.26 -17.82
C GLY A 218 -16.40 -8.25 -18.44
N VAL A 219 -15.08 -8.39 -18.25
CA VAL A 219 -14.10 -7.47 -18.83
C VAL A 219 -14.01 -7.64 -20.34
N MET A 220 -13.97 -8.86 -20.84
CA MET A 220 -13.83 -9.13 -22.27
C MET A 220 -15.06 -8.62 -23.05
N ASP A 221 -16.24 -8.91 -22.53
CA ASP A 221 -17.50 -8.45 -23.13
C ASP A 221 -17.58 -6.91 -23.16
N TRP A 222 -17.16 -6.27 -22.07
CA TRP A 222 -17.07 -4.81 -21.97
C TRP A 222 -16.05 -4.21 -22.96
N VAL A 223 -14.86 -4.80 -23.10
CA VAL A 223 -13.83 -4.30 -24.01
C VAL A 223 -14.28 -4.42 -25.48
N GLU A 224 -15.04 -5.47 -25.83
CA GLU A 224 -15.58 -5.67 -27.16
C GLU A 224 -16.78 -4.75 -27.46
N ASN A 225 -17.57 -4.39 -26.44
CA ASN A 225 -18.80 -3.58 -26.56
C ASN A 225 -18.94 -2.57 -25.41
N PRO A 226 -18.07 -1.55 -25.32
CA PRO A 226 -18.10 -0.60 -24.21
C PRO A 226 -19.40 0.21 -24.10
N GLU A 227 -20.13 0.39 -25.20
CA GLU A 227 -21.41 1.11 -25.21
C GLU A 227 -22.60 0.28 -24.68
N GLU A 228 -22.52 -1.05 -24.65
CA GLU A 228 -23.58 -1.93 -24.14
C GLU A 228 -23.51 -2.14 -22.61
N ALA A 229 -22.43 -1.74 -22.00
CA ALA A 229 -22.22 -1.83 -20.55
C ALA A 229 -22.69 -0.59 -19.76
N GLN A 230 -23.25 0.41 -20.46
CA GLN A 230 -23.76 1.67 -19.90
C GLN A 230 -25.25 1.62 -19.60
#